data_010d1d66ccc130d69971eb7ccc8b47b6
#
_entry.id   010d1d66ccc130d69971eb7ccc8b47b6
#
_cell.length_a   1.000
_cell.length_b   1.000
_cell.length_c   1.000
_cell.angle_alpha   90.00
_cell.angle_beta   90.00
_cell.angle_gamma   90.00
#
_symmetry.space_group_name_H-M   'P 1'
#
loop_
_entity.id
_entity.type
_entity.pdbx_description
1 polymer ?
#
loop_
_entity_poly.entity_id
_entity_poly.type
_entity_poly.pdbx_seq_one_letter_code
_entity_poly.pdbx_strand_id
1 'polypeptide(L)'
;AILEELQSLGVLEIDATELDPELKTMDTMNARLIFEKNASLCDQAIEILDEFSKEKQSMLASLAGKPLIGRKQEEEAIRDQEEILRTAREIQGYRKKLTENSAAAVKIEQQEAALAPWLKLDIPMNFSGTAKAAVLVGSIDGNITLDQVYSQLAADAPQLEAFDIREISNDAGKLSLVVVCLKAQAQELEEALRMQGFARPAQLVSEVPAQELENLKNEVVCIQEESEQIREQIRALHDRKSSLQLLSDYFRIRAQKYEVLGQLRQSESTFFVTGYLPKKQVSAMEKRLTEKYDIVFEAEDAEGENVPVALQNGKFGAAGEGVLAAFGLPGKGEIDPSTIMTACYVFLFGLMLSDAAYGLIVFAVCLGVLLKFPRMESGMQKSIRLFMYCGLSTLFWGVMFGGYFGDFIDVFSKVYLHRPVTVKPVWFAPLNEPMRLLVFSMLFGLIHMFLGMGLKGYMLLRDRKYLDFFCDVVLWFLLLMGLILIFIPSSMFRSISQMDLNLSPAVIQVGKWMAIIGAVGILFMSG
;
A
#
# COMPACT_ATOMS: atom_id res chain seq x y z
N ALA A 1 -2.04 34.54 4.31
CA ALA A 1 -1.86 34.91 5.70
C ALA A 1 -2.91 34.25 6.62
N ILE A 2 -4.23 34.58 6.52
CA ILE A 2 -5.27 33.98 7.38
C ILE A 2 -5.31 32.46 7.27
N LEU A 3 -5.34 31.89 6.06
CA LEU A 3 -5.31 30.43 5.88
C LEU A 3 -4.02 29.76 6.42
N GLU A 4 -2.89 30.44 6.36
CA GLU A 4 -1.63 29.95 6.95
C GLU A 4 -1.70 29.93 8.49
N GLU A 5 -2.36 30.95 9.07
CA GLU A 5 -2.61 30.97 10.51
C GLU A 5 -3.58 29.84 10.91
N LEU A 6 -4.68 29.66 10.16
CA LEU A 6 -5.63 28.56 10.38
C LEU A 6 -4.97 27.20 10.25
N GLN A 7 -4.14 27.01 9.20
CA GLN A 7 -3.37 25.79 9.01
C GLN A 7 -2.38 25.54 10.17
N SER A 8 -1.73 26.60 10.67
CA SER A 8 -0.80 26.46 11.81
C SER A 8 -1.49 26.06 13.11
N LEU A 9 -2.75 26.44 13.27
CA LEU A 9 -3.58 26.03 14.40
C LEU A 9 -4.07 24.58 14.28
N GLY A 10 -4.36 24.12 13.07
CA GLY A 10 -4.75 22.74 12.78
C GLY A 10 -6.04 22.29 13.48
N VAL A 11 -6.99 23.19 13.67
CA VAL A 11 -8.19 22.95 14.50
C VAL A 11 -9.51 23.18 13.79
N LEU A 12 -9.47 23.84 12.62
CA LEU A 12 -10.65 24.13 11.79
C LEU A 12 -10.73 23.15 10.63
N GLU A 13 -11.83 22.46 10.51
CA GLU A 13 -12.20 21.71 9.31
C GLU A 13 -13.05 22.60 8.42
N ILE A 14 -12.51 22.97 7.25
CA ILE A 14 -13.16 23.92 6.33
C ILE A 14 -14.27 23.18 5.59
N ASP A 15 -15.48 23.72 5.63
CA ASP A 15 -16.64 23.28 4.86
C ASP A 15 -17.22 24.46 4.08
N ALA A 16 -17.25 24.33 2.76
CA ALA A 16 -17.75 25.36 1.86
C ALA A 16 -19.20 25.11 1.40
N THR A 17 -19.85 24.05 1.88
CA THR A 17 -21.17 23.61 1.39
C THR A 17 -22.34 24.47 1.87
N GLU A 18 -22.21 25.15 2.99
CA GLU A 18 -23.29 25.95 3.60
C GLU A 18 -23.39 27.40 3.09
N LEU A 19 -22.49 27.81 2.18
CA LEU A 19 -22.48 29.19 1.68
C LEU A 19 -23.39 29.37 0.45
N ASP A 20 -23.96 30.59 0.33
CA ASP A 20 -24.86 30.99 -0.75
C ASP A 20 -24.22 30.68 -2.13
N PRO A 21 -24.89 29.89 -2.99
CA PRO A 21 -24.40 29.55 -4.32
C PRO A 21 -24.23 30.76 -5.28
N GLU A 22 -24.82 31.91 -4.97
CA GLU A 22 -24.66 33.14 -5.77
C GLU A 22 -23.27 33.79 -5.62
N LEU A 23 -22.52 33.47 -4.54
CA LEU A 23 -21.17 33.96 -4.32
C LEU A 23 -20.17 33.29 -5.27
N LYS A 24 -19.26 34.08 -5.83
CA LYS A 24 -18.23 33.60 -6.75
C LYS A 24 -17.14 32.81 -6.03
N THR A 25 -16.59 31.83 -6.69
CA THR A 25 -15.37 31.12 -6.25
C THR A 25 -14.13 31.72 -6.94
N MET A 26 -12.99 31.60 -6.29
CA MET A 26 -11.71 32.05 -6.86
C MET A 26 -11.22 31.02 -7.89
N ASP A 27 -10.82 31.47 -9.09
CA ASP A 27 -10.14 30.59 -10.04
C ASP A 27 -8.68 30.38 -9.63
N THR A 28 -8.42 29.25 -9.00
CA THR A 28 -7.09 28.85 -8.52
C THR A 28 -6.51 27.68 -9.29
N MET A 29 -7.22 27.15 -10.29
CA MET A 29 -6.90 25.89 -10.95
C MET A 29 -5.52 25.91 -11.61
N ASN A 30 -5.18 26.98 -12.32
CA ASN A 30 -3.88 27.10 -12.98
C ASN A 30 -2.71 27.12 -11.97
N ALA A 31 -2.86 27.88 -10.87
CA ALA A 31 -1.85 27.94 -9.82
C ALA A 31 -1.66 26.58 -9.13
N ARG A 32 -2.77 25.90 -8.80
CA ARG A 32 -2.76 24.55 -8.25
C ARG A 32 -2.01 23.56 -9.14
N LEU A 33 -2.35 23.52 -10.43
CA LEU A 33 -1.72 22.60 -11.40
C LEU A 33 -0.20 22.82 -11.53
N ILE A 34 0.27 24.07 -11.47
CA ILE A 34 1.72 24.37 -11.48
C ILE A 34 2.41 23.73 -10.27
N PHE A 35 1.83 23.88 -9.06
CA PHE A 35 2.41 23.30 -7.85
C PHE A 35 2.34 21.77 -7.86
N GLU A 36 1.23 21.17 -8.30
CA GLU A 36 1.10 19.73 -8.44
C GLU A 36 2.12 19.16 -9.44
N LYS A 37 2.32 19.82 -10.56
CA LYS A 37 3.33 19.42 -11.56
C LYS A 37 4.75 19.48 -11.00
N ASN A 38 5.08 20.52 -10.24
CA ASN A 38 6.40 20.66 -9.64
C ASN A 38 6.62 19.62 -8.52
N ALA A 39 5.59 19.32 -7.72
CA ALA A 39 5.64 18.24 -6.74
C ALA A 39 5.88 16.89 -7.40
N SER A 40 5.10 16.56 -8.45
CA SER A 40 5.27 15.32 -9.22
C SER A 40 6.66 15.20 -9.86
N LEU A 41 7.23 16.31 -10.34
CA LEU A 41 8.60 16.34 -10.87
C LEU A 41 9.64 15.95 -9.81
N CYS A 42 9.51 16.50 -8.60
CA CYS A 42 10.37 16.14 -7.47
C CYS A 42 10.20 14.68 -7.06
N ASP A 43 8.95 14.19 -6.97
CA ASP A 43 8.65 12.81 -6.60
C ASP A 43 9.24 11.80 -7.58
N GLN A 44 9.10 12.04 -8.87
CA GLN A 44 9.70 11.18 -9.91
C GLN A 44 11.23 11.17 -9.81
N ALA A 45 11.85 12.33 -9.51
CA ALA A 45 13.30 12.39 -9.30
C ALA A 45 13.72 11.60 -8.05
N ILE A 46 12.95 11.66 -6.98
CA ILE A 46 13.20 10.89 -5.75
C ILE A 46 13.08 9.39 -6.03
N GLU A 47 12.06 8.95 -6.76
CA GLU A 47 11.86 7.55 -7.14
C GLU A 47 13.06 7.00 -7.95
N ILE A 48 13.56 7.79 -8.90
CA ILE A 48 14.76 7.44 -9.67
C ILE A 48 15.99 7.33 -8.76
N LEU A 49 16.19 8.28 -7.84
CA LEU A 49 17.30 8.22 -6.89
C LEU A 49 17.23 6.98 -6.00
N ASP A 50 16.04 6.58 -5.59
CA ASP A 50 15.82 5.39 -4.76
C ASP A 50 16.09 4.09 -5.53
N GLU A 51 15.71 4.01 -6.81
CA GLU A 51 15.97 2.86 -7.67
C GLU A 51 17.48 2.59 -7.82
N PHE A 52 18.29 3.65 -7.96
CA PHE A 52 19.74 3.52 -8.15
C PHE A 52 20.55 3.61 -6.87
N SER A 53 19.89 3.80 -5.72
CA SER A 53 20.53 3.83 -4.41
C SER A 53 21.07 2.44 -4.05
N LYS A 54 22.31 2.41 -3.51
CA LYS A 54 22.88 1.20 -2.90
C LYS A 54 22.37 0.95 -1.48
N GLU A 55 21.71 1.93 -0.88
CA GLU A 55 21.18 1.81 0.47
C GLU A 55 19.91 0.95 0.47
N LYS A 56 20.00 -0.24 1.04
CA LYS A 56 18.80 -1.02 1.36
C LYS A 56 18.04 -0.28 2.44
N GLN A 57 16.88 0.26 2.09
CA GLN A 57 15.98 0.82 3.10
C GLN A 57 15.69 -0.28 4.13
N SER A 58 16.11 -0.02 5.38
CA SER A 58 15.76 -0.92 6.48
C SER A 58 14.23 -0.98 6.60
N MET A 59 13.66 -2.19 6.77
CA MET A 59 12.23 -2.34 7.08
C MET A 59 11.79 -1.50 8.29
N LEU A 60 12.75 -1.15 9.16
CA LEU A 60 12.51 -0.31 10.32
C LEU A 60 12.59 1.20 10.02
N ALA A 61 13.02 1.60 8.83
CA ALA A 61 13.10 3.01 8.45
C ALA A 61 11.71 3.69 8.44
N SER A 62 10.67 2.95 8.02
CA SER A 62 9.28 3.43 8.06
C SER A 62 8.77 3.72 9.48
N LEU A 63 9.36 3.07 10.49
CA LEU A 63 9.03 3.30 11.90
C LEU A 63 9.73 4.54 12.48
N ALA A 64 10.81 5.01 11.87
CA ALA A 64 11.57 6.15 12.38
C ALA A 64 10.78 7.47 12.31
N GLY A 65 9.72 7.51 11.51
CA GLY A 65 8.93 8.70 11.25
C GLY A 65 9.65 9.68 10.31
N LYS A 66 8.98 10.78 9.99
CA LYS A 66 9.55 11.82 9.14
C LYS A 66 10.65 12.60 9.87
N PRO A 67 11.73 12.98 9.19
CA PRO A 67 12.80 13.80 9.79
C PRO A 67 12.25 15.18 10.18
N LEU A 68 12.75 15.71 11.30
CA LEU A 68 12.44 17.08 11.68
C LEU A 68 13.27 18.05 10.86
N ILE A 69 12.62 19.02 10.25
CA ILE A 69 13.24 20.05 9.44
C ILE A 69 13.23 21.36 10.21
N GLY A 70 14.36 22.03 10.26
CA GLY A 70 14.48 23.35 10.85
C GLY A 70 13.92 24.42 9.88
N ARG A 71 13.32 25.48 10.43
CA ARG A 71 12.78 26.60 9.63
C ARG A 71 13.80 27.20 8.65
N LYS A 72 15.07 27.24 9.02
CA LYS A 72 16.16 27.71 8.14
C LYS A 72 16.33 26.83 6.91
N GLN A 73 16.23 25.50 7.07
CA GLN A 73 16.36 24.55 5.96
C GLN A 73 15.16 24.67 4.99
N GLU A 74 13.97 24.93 5.52
CA GLU A 74 12.78 25.20 4.71
C GLU A 74 12.96 26.49 3.90
N GLU A 75 13.39 27.59 4.56
CA GLU A 75 13.62 28.89 3.91
C GLU A 75 14.74 28.81 2.84
N GLU A 76 15.78 28.03 3.07
CA GLU A 76 16.86 27.75 2.11
C GLU A 76 16.34 26.97 0.90
N ALA A 77 15.58 25.89 1.11
CA ALA A 77 15.01 25.11 0.02
C ALA A 77 14.01 25.91 -0.84
N ILE A 78 13.22 26.78 -0.23
CA ILE A 78 12.31 27.67 -0.96
C ILE A 78 13.10 28.71 -1.77
N ARG A 79 14.17 29.27 -1.24
CA ARG A 79 15.03 30.21 -1.95
C ARG A 79 15.71 29.55 -3.14
N ASP A 80 16.20 28.35 -2.97
CA ASP A 80 16.97 27.60 -3.96
C ASP A 80 16.07 26.68 -4.83
N GLN A 81 14.74 26.91 -4.85
CA GLN A 81 13.75 26.05 -5.52
C GLN A 81 14.03 25.85 -7.02
N GLU A 82 14.54 26.86 -7.72
CA GLU A 82 14.82 26.75 -9.15
C GLU A 82 16.01 25.82 -9.43
N GLU A 83 17.05 25.86 -8.60
CA GLU A 83 18.19 24.95 -8.68
C GLU A 83 17.77 23.50 -8.41
N ILE A 84 16.95 23.30 -7.37
CA ILE A 84 16.44 21.97 -7.01
C ILE A 84 15.56 21.40 -8.12
N LEU A 85 14.67 22.21 -8.72
CA LEU A 85 13.85 21.80 -9.86
C LEU A 85 14.71 21.51 -11.12
N ARG A 86 15.82 22.23 -11.29
CA ARG A 86 16.77 21.93 -12.37
C ARG A 86 17.41 20.56 -12.17
N THR A 87 17.86 20.28 -10.95
CA THR A 87 18.39 18.95 -10.58
C THR A 87 17.35 17.85 -10.80
N ALA A 88 16.08 18.08 -10.47
CA ALA A 88 15.01 17.11 -10.72
C ALA A 88 14.85 16.80 -12.22
N ARG A 89 14.88 17.83 -13.08
CA ARG A 89 14.82 17.66 -14.55
C ARG A 89 16.05 16.94 -15.09
N GLU A 90 17.23 17.20 -14.54
CA GLU A 90 18.48 16.53 -14.89
C GLU A 90 18.40 15.03 -14.60
N ILE A 91 17.92 14.66 -13.41
CA ILE A 91 17.71 13.25 -13.01
C ILE A 91 16.73 12.55 -13.97
N GLN A 92 15.63 13.22 -14.35
CA GLN A 92 14.70 12.67 -15.34
C GLN A 92 15.36 12.53 -16.73
N GLY A 93 16.22 13.49 -17.10
CA GLY A 93 17.01 13.41 -18.34
C GLY A 93 17.92 12.19 -18.35
N TYR A 94 18.59 11.88 -17.25
CA TYR A 94 19.40 10.69 -17.09
C TYR A 94 18.57 9.39 -17.21
N ARG A 95 17.39 9.34 -16.60
CA ARG A 95 16.48 8.19 -16.75
C ARG A 95 16.06 7.97 -18.19
N LYS A 96 15.72 9.06 -18.91
CA LYS A 96 15.35 9.00 -20.31
C LYS A 96 16.50 8.45 -21.16
N LYS A 97 17.74 8.92 -20.95
CA LYS A 97 18.92 8.41 -21.66
C LYS A 97 19.18 6.92 -21.39
N LEU A 98 19.03 6.48 -20.13
CA LEU A 98 19.16 5.05 -19.79
C LEU A 98 18.12 4.19 -20.53
N THR A 99 16.91 4.70 -20.68
CA THR A 99 15.85 4.01 -21.44
C THR A 99 16.15 3.96 -22.94
N GLU A 100 16.66 5.07 -23.51
CA GLU A 100 17.11 5.13 -24.89
C GLU A 100 18.28 4.17 -25.16
N ASN A 101 19.28 4.14 -24.27
CA ASN A 101 20.42 3.24 -24.35
C ASN A 101 20.00 1.77 -24.25
N SER A 102 19.05 1.45 -23.37
CA SER A 102 18.50 0.09 -23.28
C SER A 102 17.78 -0.32 -24.56
N ALA A 103 16.99 0.58 -25.15
CA ALA A 103 16.32 0.31 -26.43
C ALA A 103 17.32 0.16 -27.59
N ALA A 104 18.38 0.95 -27.61
CA ALA A 104 19.46 0.83 -28.60
C ALA A 104 20.19 -0.51 -28.46
N ALA A 105 20.51 -0.94 -27.24
CA ALA A 105 21.15 -2.24 -27.00
C ALA A 105 20.29 -3.41 -27.47
N VAL A 106 18.99 -3.41 -27.22
CA VAL A 106 18.06 -4.43 -27.71
C VAL A 106 18.00 -4.45 -29.25
N LYS A 107 18.02 -3.27 -29.88
CA LYS A 107 18.05 -3.18 -31.34
C LYS A 107 19.34 -3.77 -31.92
N ILE A 108 20.49 -3.49 -31.31
CA ILE A 108 21.78 -4.06 -31.74
C ILE A 108 21.78 -5.58 -31.55
N GLU A 109 21.26 -6.09 -30.44
CA GLU A 109 21.12 -7.54 -30.21
C GLU A 109 20.30 -8.24 -31.31
N GLN A 110 19.22 -7.59 -31.77
CA GLN A 110 18.44 -8.08 -32.91
C GLN A 110 19.25 -8.06 -34.23
N GLN A 111 20.07 -7.03 -34.44
CA GLN A 111 20.95 -6.93 -35.58
C GLN A 111 22.05 -7.99 -35.54
N GLU A 112 22.67 -8.23 -34.38
CA GLU A 112 23.64 -9.30 -34.18
C GLU A 112 23.03 -10.69 -34.49
N ALA A 113 21.83 -10.96 -33.99
CA ALA A 113 21.10 -12.19 -34.26
C ALA A 113 20.78 -12.37 -35.75
N ALA A 114 20.45 -11.29 -36.44
CA ALA A 114 20.21 -11.31 -37.89
C ALA A 114 21.50 -11.56 -38.74
N LEU A 115 22.67 -11.12 -38.22
CA LEU A 115 23.97 -11.33 -38.87
C LEU A 115 24.58 -12.70 -38.58
N ALA A 116 24.21 -13.35 -37.49
CA ALA A 116 24.79 -14.64 -37.06
C ALA A 116 24.84 -15.70 -38.16
N PRO A 117 23.82 -15.92 -39.02
CA PRO A 117 23.87 -16.89 -40.10
C PRO A 117 24.88 -16.55 -41.23
N TRP A 118 25.29 -15.27 -41.30
CA TRP A 118 26.11 -14.74 -42.40
C TRP A 118 27.60 -14.57 -42.06
N LEU A 119 28.03 -14.93 -40.86
CA LEU A 119 29.42 -14.69 -40.38
C LEU A 119 30.52 -15.31 -41.22
N LYS A 120 30.23 -16.37 -41.97
CA LYS A 120 31.19 -17.01 -42.88
C LYS A 120 31.23 -16.36 -44.27
N LEU A 121 30.47 -15.30 -44.50
CA LEU A 121 30.45 -14.60 -45.77
C LEU A 121 31.62 -13.60 -45.85
N ASP A 122 32.49 -13.75 -46.81
CA ASP A 122 33.72 -12.94 -47.02
C ASP A 122 33.47 -11.64 -47.82
N ILE A 123 32.25 -11.43 -48.29
CA ILE A 123 31.85 -10.27 -49.08
C ILE A 123 30.73 -9.48 -48.37
N PRO A 124 30.61 -8.19 -48.68
CA PRO A 124 29.47 -7.40 -48.20
C PRO A 124 28.13 -7.99 -48.66
N MET A 125 27.12 -8.00 -47.77
CA MET A 125 25.79 -8.55 -48.13
C MET A 125 25.08 -7.76 -49.23
N ASN A 126 25.40 -6.51 -49.42
CA ASN A 126 24.87 -5.65 -50.49
C ASN A 126 25.65 -5.76 -51.80
N PHE A 127 26.68 -6.64 -51.85
CA PHE A 127 27.46 -6.83 -53.06
C PHE A 127 26.61 -7.51 -54.15
N SER A 128 26.28 -6.77 -55.19
CA SER A 128 25.40 -7.24 -56.28
C SER A 128 26.15 -7.96 -57.42
N GLY A 129 27.48 -8.05 -57.32
CA GLY A 129 28.30 -8.73 -58.32
C GLY A 129 29.24 -7.81 -59.11
N THR A 130 29.69 -8.26 -60.28
CA THR A 130 30.64 -7.59 -61.18
C THR A 130 29.94 -7.16 -62.49
N ALA A 131 30.72 -6.72 -63.49
CA ALA A 131 30.17 -6.31 -64.79
C ALA A 131 29.45 -7.49 -65.52
N LYS A 132 29.89 -8.74 -65.33
CA LYS A 132 29.35 -9.94 -66.02
C LYS A 132 28.65 -10.94 -65.08
N ALA A 133 28.99 -10.97 -63.80
CA ALA A 133 28.42 -11.88 -62.80
C ALA A 133 27.53 -11.11 -61.83
N ALA A 134 26.40 -11.70 -61.46
CA ALA A 134 25.52 -11.27 -60.38
C ALA A 134 25.69 -12.14 -59.15
N VAL A 135 25.55 -11.55 -57.95
CA VAL A 135 25.58 -12.26 -56.68
C VAL A 135 24.24 -12.05 -55.98
N LEU A 136 23.60 -13.13 -55.59
CA LEU A 136 22.36 -13.15 -54.81
C LEU A 136 22.67 -13.72 -53.45
N VAL A 137 22.32 -12.96 -52.42
CA VAL A 137 22.45 -13.37 -51.01
C VAL A 137 21.04 -13.56 -50.46
N GLY A 138 20.77 -14.72 -49.86
CA GLY A 138 19.45 -14.99 -49.32
C GLY A 138 19.38 -16.31 -48.56
N SER A 139 18.23 -16.60 -48.02
CA SER A 139 17.99 -17.83 -47.24
C SER A 139 16.72 -18.53 -47.70
N ILE A 140 16.70 -19.84 -47.50
CA ILE A 140 15.53 -20.70 -47.75
C ILE A 140 15.11 -21.27 -46.40
N ASP A 141 13.83 -21.11 -46.02
CA ASP A 141 13.28 -21.67 -44.80
C ASP A 141 12.87 -23.15 -45.05
N GLY A 142 13.22 -24.02 -44.10
CA GLY A 142 12.95 -25.47 -44.17
C GLY A 142 14.22 -26.30 -43.99
N ASN A 143 14.08 -27.58 -43.59
CA ASN A 143 15.20 -28.52 -43.50
C ASN A 143 15.62 -29.00 -44.92
N ILE A 144 16.03 -28.06 -45.76
CA ILE A 144 16.43 -28.31 -47.14
C ILE A 144 17.97 -28.38 -47.20
N THR A 145 18.49 -29.39 -47.91
CA THR A 145 19.94 -29.51 -48.15
C THR A 145 20.32 -28.84 -49.46
N LEU A 146 21.59 -28.44 -49.59
CA LEU A 146 22.12 -27.84 -50.81
C LEU A 146 21.86 -28.72 -52.05
N ASP A 147 22.00 -30.06 -51.92
CA ASP A 147 21.74 -31.03 -52.98
C ASP A 147 20.27 -31.04 -53.43
N GLN A 148 19.34 -30.83 -52.52
CA GLN A 148 17.92 -30.73 -52.84
C GLN A 148 17.62 -29.43 -53.60
N VAL A 149 18.25 -28.30 -53.22
CA VAL A 149 18.13 -27.04 -53.97
C VAL A 149 18.62 -27.18 -55.38
N TYR A 150 19.79 -27.83 -55.60
CA TYR A 150 20.28 -28.10 -56.91
C TYR A 150 19.38 -29.06 -57.76
N SER A 151 18.84 -30.09 -57.12
CA SER A 151 17.94 -31.03 -57.79
C SER A 151 16.63 -30.40 -58.23
N GLN A 152 16.06 -29.50 -57.38
CA GLN A 152 14.86 -28.78 -57.70
C GLN A 152 15.08 -27.71 -58.75
N LEU A 153 16.19 -26.96 -58.72
CA LEU A 153 16.56 -25.98 -59.75
C LEU A 153 16.77 -26.65 -61.11
N ALA A 154 17.39 -27.83 -61.16
CA ALA A 154 17.57 -28.58 -62.39
C ALA A 154 16.23 -29.05 -62.97
N ALA A 155 15.20 -29.31 -62.16
CA ALA A 155 13.87 -29.69 -62.63
C ALA A 155 13.06 -28.46 -63.07
N ASP A 156 13.12 -27.34 -62.33
CA ASP A 156 12.28 -26.16 -62.52
C ASP A 156 12.84 -25.23 -63.63
N ALA A 157 14.14 -25.16 -63.80
CA ALA A 157 14.80 -24.25 -64.77
C ALA A 157 16.00 -24.91 -65.49
N PRO A 158 15.77 -25.93 -66.32
CA PRO A 158 16.83 -26.70 -67.02
C PRO A 158 17.67 -25.89 -68.01
N GLN A 159 17.27 -24.67 -68.37
CA GLN A 159 17.99 -23.74 -69.24
C GLN A 159 19.10 -22.94 -68.52
N LEU A 160 19.20 -23.03 -67.21
CA LEU A 160 20.20 -22.31 -66.41
C LEU A 160 21.48 -23.19 -66.30
N GLU A 161 22.53 -22.84 -67.00
CA GLU A 161 23.75 -23.66 -67.06
C GLU A 161 24.94 -23.12 -66.28
N ALA A 162 24.92 -21.80 -65.90
CA ALA A 162 26.11 -21.16 -65.36
C ALA A 162 25.77 -20.45 -64.02
N PHE A 163 25.61 -21.23 -62.94
CA PHE A 163 25.47 -20.73 -61.58
C PHE A 163 26.24 -21.61 -60.58
N ASP A 164 26.66 -21.04 -59.48
CA ASP A 164 27.28 -21.73 -58.35
C ASP A 164 26.59 -21.29 -57.07
N ILE A 165 26.23 -22.26 -56.21
CA ILE A 165 25.57 -22.00 -54.93
C ILE A 165 26.50 -22.41 -53.80
N ARG A 166 26.78 -21.51 -52.90
CA ARG A 166 27.54 -21.78 -51.68
C ARG A 166 26.65 -21.69 -50.44
N GLU A 167 26.68 -22.73 -49.65
CA GLU A 167 26.12 -22.76 -48.33
C GLU A 167 26.99 -21.91 -47.39
N ILE A 168 26.39 -20.94 -46.69
CA ILE A 168 27.05 -20.13 -45.69
C ILE A 168 26.78 -20.70 -44.30
N SER A 169 25.52 -21.03 -44.00
CA SER A 169 25.12 -21.71 -42.78
C SER A 169 23.82 -22.49 -42.99
N ASN A 170 23.65 -23.54 -42.22
CA ASN A 170 22.42 -24.32 -42.17
C ASN A 170 22.05 -24.53 -40.68
N ASP A 171 21.45 -23.53 -40.09
CA ASP A 171 21.13 -23.51 -38.67
C ASP A 171 19.61 -23.30 -38.45
N ALA A 172 19.06 -23.98 -37.48
CA ALA A 172 17.66 -23.83 -37.03
C ALA A 172 16.60 -24.02 -38.13
N GLY A 173 16.90 -24.86 -39.17
CA GLY A 173 15.96 -25.08 -40.27
C GLY A 173 15.93 -23.95 -41.30
N LYS A 174 16.98 -23.13 -41.35
CA LYS A 174 17.17 -22.05 -42.31
C LYS A 174 18.50 -22.21 -43.01
N LEU A 175 18.46 -22.42 -44.33
CA LEU A 175 19.62 -22.54 -45.17
C LEU A 175 20.00 -21.16 -45.72
N SER A 176 21.13 -20.60 -45.28
CA SER A 176 21.67 -19.34 -45.78
C SER A 176 22.67 -19.64 -46.92
N LEU A 177 22.47 -19.01 -48.04
CA LEU A 177 23.25 -19.29 -49.24
C LEU A 177 23.61 -18.04 -50.04
N VAL A 178 24.69 -18.15 -50.76
CA VAL A 178 25.13 -17.16 -51.77
C VAL A 178 25.13 -17.85 -53.13
N VAL A 179 24.52 -17.21 -54.09
CA VAL A 179 24.42 -17.70 -55.44
C VAL A 179 25.14 -16.74 -56.39
N VAL A 180 26.05 -17.27 -57.14
CA VAL A 180 26.78 -16.53 -58.18
C VAL A 180 26.30 -17.02 -59.54
N CYS A 181 25.88 -16.12 -60.41
CA CYS A 181 25.39 -16.47 -61.76
C CYS A 181 25.77 -15.40 -62.80
N LEU A 182 25.54 -15.71 -64.07
CA LEU A 182 25.65 -14.70 -65.10
C LEU A 182 24.60 -13.63 -65.00
N LYS A 183 24.96 -12.39 -65.16
CA LYS A 183 24.06 -11.24 -64.99
C LYS A 183 22.83 -11.28 -65.90
N ALA A 184 22.99 -11.90 -67.12
CA ALA A 184 21.89 -12.10 -68.07
C ALA A 184 20.82 -13.08 -67.56
N GLN A 185 21.18 -14.04 -66.68
CA GLN A 185 20.30 -15.08 -66.15
C GLN A 185 19.88 -14.84 -64.69
N ALA A 186 20.33 -13.73 -64.09
CA ALA A 186 20.13 -13.47 -62.65
C ALA A 186 18.65 -13.34 -62.26
N GLN A 187 17.82 -12.76 -63.12
CA GLN A 187 16.42 -12.60 -62.85
C GLN A 187 15.65 -13.93 -62.89
N GLU A 188 15.91 -14.74 -63.90
CA GLU A 188 15.28 -16.06 -64.04
C GLU A 188 15.69 -17.00 -62.90
N LEU A 189 16.96 -16.94 -62.48
CA LEU A 189 17.45 -17.73 -61.35
C LEU A 189 16.85 -17.26 -60.02
N GLU A 190 16.72 -15.97 -59.83
CA GLU A 190 16.07 -15.44 -58.61
C GLU A 190 14.59 -15.83 -58.53
N GLU A 191 13.86 -15.83 -59.67
CA GLU A 191 12.46 -16.27 -59.71
C GLU A 191 12.34 -17.77 -59.43
N ALA A 192 13.22 -18.62 -59.97
CA ALA A 192 13.26 -20.06 -59.70
C ALA A 192 13.57 -20.33 -58.20
N LEU A 193 14.53 -19.62 -57.63
CA LEU A 193 14.85 -19.74 -56.20
C LEU A 193 13.71 -19.26 -55.29
N ARG A 194 13.00 -18.22 -55.69
CA ARG A 194 11.82 -17.72 -54.94
C ARG A 194 10.69 -18.75 -54.89
N MET A 195 10.50 -19.54 -55.96
CA MET A 195 9.53 -20.64 -55.95
C MET A 195 9.87 -21.69 -54.88
N GLN A 196 11.17 -21.84 -54.55
CA GLN A 196 11.65 -22.73 -53.49
C GLN A 196 11.69 -22.09 -52.11
N GLY A 197 11.16 -20.86 -51.95
CA GLY A 197 11.11 -20.13 -50.68
C GLY A 197 12.34 -19.26 -50.41
N PHE A 198 13.16 -18.95 -51.42
CA PHE A 198 14.30 -18.05 -51.27
C PHE A 198 13.83 -16.64 -50.97
N ALA A 199 14.35 -16.09 -49.88
CA ALA A 199 14.10 -14.72 -49.44
C ALA A 199 15.42 -13.96 -49.22
N ARG A 200 15.48 -12.73 -49.71
CA ARG A 200 16.62 -11.86 -49.41
C ARG A 200 16.57 -11.42 -47.93
N PRO A 201 17.74 -11.23 -47.29
CA PRO A 201 17.78 -10.70 -45.93
C PRO A 201 17.08 -9.34 -45.81
N ALA A 202 16.35 -9.10 -44.73
CA ALA A 202 15.65 -7.82 -44.49
C ALA A 202 16.63 -6.64 -44.34
N GLN A 203 17.82 -6.92 -43.84
CA GLN A 203 18.91 -5.93 -43.71
C GLN A 203 20.11 -6.38 -44.53
N LEU A 204 20.58 -5.52 -45.41
CA LEU A 204 21.79 -5.72 -46.19
C LEU A 204 22.87 -4.79 -45.63
N VAL A 205 23.92 -5.38 -45.08
CA VAL A 205 25.05 -4.58 -44.54
C VAL A 205 26.08 -4.33 -45.66
N SER A 206 26.70 -3.13 -45.59
CA SER A 206 27.67 -2.67 -46.57
C SER A 206 29.10 -3.13 -46.28
N GLU A 207 29.34 -3.66 -45.11
CA GLU A 207 30.61 -4.24 -44.68
C GLU A 207 30.53 -5.77 -44.66
N VAL A 208 31.66 -6.43 -44.51
CA VAL A 208 31.70 -7.89 -44.31
C VAL A 208 31.00 -8.20 -42.97
N PRO A 209 30.08 -9.19 -42.94
CA PRO A 209 29.29 -9.46 -41.73
C PRO A 209 30.10 -9.69 -40.45
N ALA A 210 31.26 -10.28 -40.54
CA ALA A 210 32.16 -10.46 -39.40
C ALA A 210 32.69 -9.13 -38.84
N GLN A 211 32.99 -8.17 -39.72
CA GLN A 211 33.47 -6.84 -39.32
C GLN A 211 32.35 -5.98 -38.77
N GLU A 212 31.16 -6.08 -39.38
CA GLU A 212 29.95 -5.40 -38.84
C GLU A 212 29.57 -5.90 -37.45
N LEU A 213 29.68 -7.23 -37.21
CA LEU A 213 29.45 -7.78 -35.86
C LEU A 213 30.43 -7.22 -34.83
N GLU A 214 31.70 -7.04 -35.21
CA GLU A 214 32.71 -6.44 -34.32
C GLU A 214 32.37 -4.98 -34.02
N ASN A 215 31.92 -4.21 -35.02
CA ASN A 215 31.46 -2.83 -34.85
C ASN A 215 30.26 -2.76 -33.92
N LEU A 216 29.24 -3.62 -34.11
CA LEU A 216 28.05 -3.69 -33.24
C LEU A 216 28.40 -4.04 -31.79
N LYS A 217 29.33 -4.99 -31.58
CA LYS A 217 29.83 -5.33 -30.24
C LYS A 217 30.52 -4.15 -29.57
N ASN A 218 31.35 -3.42 -30.33
CA ASN A 218 31.99 -2.21 -29.78
C ASN A 218 30.99 -1.13 -29.45
N GLU A 219 29.92 -0.98 -30.25
CA GLU A 219 28.84 -0.04 -29.98
C GLU A 219 28.07 -0.41 -28.69
N VAL A 220 27.80 -1.72 -28.47
CA VAL A 220 27.18 -2.19 -27.20
C VAL A 220 28.06 -1.85 -26.00
N VAL A 221 29.39 -2.05 -26.11
CA VAL A 221 30.32 -1.70 -25.01
C VAL A 221 30.27 -0.20 -24.72
N CYS A 222 30.30 0.66 -25.74
CA CYS A 222 30.16 2.11 -25.54
C CYS A 222 28.83 2.49 -24.86
N ILE A 223 27.71 1.89 -25.29
CA ILE A 223 26.39 2.13 -24.68
C ILE A 223 26.37 1.66 -23.21
N GLN A 224 27.02 0.53 -22.91
CA GLN A 224 27.12 0.02 -21.53
C GLN A 224 27.97 0.96 -20.64
N GLU A 225 29.11 1.42 -21.16
CA GLU A 225 29.97 2.36 -20.44
C GLU A 225 29.25 3.70 -20.19
N GLU A 226 28.57 4.26 -21.19
CA GLU A 226 27.77 5.47 -21.03
C GLU A 226 26.65 5.26 -19.98
N SER A 227 25.98 4.12 -20.04
CA SER A 227 24.92 3.79 -19.08
C SER A 227 25.44 3.70 -17.65
N GLU A 228 26.64 3.14 -17.43
CA GLU A 228 27.24 3.08 -16.09
C GLU A 228 27.69 4.46 -15.60
N GLN A 229 28.24 5.30 -16.47
CA GLN A 229 28.55 6.68 -16.14
C GLN A 229 27.30 7.47 -15.70
N ILE A 230 26.19 7.30 -16.43
CA ILE A 230 24.91 7.93 -16.06
C ILE A 230 24.42 7.41 -14.69
N ARG A 231 24.53 6.11 -14.43
CA ARG A 231 24.18 5.55 -13.10
C ARG A 231 25.02 6.13 -11.97
N GLU A 232 26.31 6.33 -12.21
CA GLU A 232 27.20 6.97 -11.24
C GLU A 232 26.81 8.44 -11.00
N GLN A 233 26.46 9.17 -12.05
CA GLN A 233 25.96 10.55 -11.93
C GLN A 233 24.67 10.62 -11.10
N ILE A 234 23.73 9.70 -11.33
CA ILE A 234 22.50 9.60 -10.52
C ILE A 234 22.85 9.31 -9.06
N ARG A 235 23.78 8.38 -8.80
CA ARG A 235 24.24 8.06 -7.43
C ARG A 235 24.88 9.25 -6.73
N ALA A 236 25.67 10.05 -7.44
CA ALA A 236 26.29 11.25 -6.91
C ALA A 236 25.29 12.33 -6.47
N LEU A 237 24.11 12.33 -7.08
CA LEU A 237 23.01 13.25 -6.74
C LEU A 237 22.15 12.78 -5.55
N HIS A 238 22.46 11.61 -4.95
CA HIS A 238 21.68 11.06 -3.83
C HIS A 238 21.59 12.01 -2.63
N ASP A 239 22.62 12.77 -2.35
CA ASP A 239 22.65 13.75 -1.25
C ASP A 239 21.59 14.87 -1.42
N ARG A 240 21.15 15.12 -2.64
CA ARG A 240 20.10 16.10 -2.95
C ARG A 240 18.66 15.58 -2.68
N LYS A 241 18.51 14.29 -2.34
CA LYS A 241 17.21 13.68 -2.09
C LYS A 241 16.42 14.41 -1.00
N SER A 242 17.06 14.79 0.11
CA SER A 242 16.39 15.49 1.21
C SER A 242 15.83 16.86 0.77
N SER A 243 16.57 17.59 -0.07
CA SER A 243 16.10 18.88 -0.62
C SER A 243 14.93 18.70 -1.59
N LEU A 244 14.94 17.62 -2.40
CA LEU A 244 13.83 17.27 -3.29
C LEU A 244 12.58 16.89 -2.50
N GLN A 245 12.72 16.11 -1.43
CA GLN A 245 11.60 15.74 -0.55
C GLN A 245 10.98 16.97 0.10
N LEU A 246 11.80 17.86 0.63
CA LEU A 246 11.35 19.10 1.25
C LEU A 246 10.59 19.98 0.26
N LEU A 247 11.13 20.13 -0.95
CA LEU A 247 10.50 20.94 -1.98
C LEU A 247 9.21 20.31 -2.52
N SER A 248 9.14 18.98 -2.64
CA SER A 248 7.91 18.27 -2.98
C SER A 248 6.82 18.52 -1.93
N ASP A 249 7.13 18.38 -0.64
CA ASP A 249 6.19 18.65 0.44
C ASP A 249 5.73 20.12 0.44
N TYR A 250 6.65 21.07 0.22
CA TYR A 250 6.30 22.49 0.08
C TYR A 250 5.30 22.72 -1.06
N PHE A 251 5.54 22.18 -2.24
CA PHE A 251 4.64 22.32 -3.37
C PHE A 251 3.28 21.65 -3.14
N ARG A 252 3.25 20.51 -2.47
CA ARG A 252 1.98 19.84 -2.08
C ARG A 252 1.17 20.71 -1.12
N ILE A 253 1.81 21.26 -0.10
CA ILE A 253 1.16 22.18 0.83
C ILE A 253 0.61 23.41 0.10
N ARG A 254 1.37 23.96 -0.86
CA ARG A 254 0.90 25.08 -1.69
C ARG A 254 -0.27 24.67 -2.58
N ALA A 255 -0.23 23.52 -3.23
CA ALA A 255 -1.33 23.01 -4.04
C ALA A 255 -2.62 22.84 -3.23
N GLN A 256 -2.54 22.22 -2.03
CA GLN A 256 -3.66 22.09 -1.11
C GLN A 256 -4.23 23.45 -0.67
N LYS A 257 -3.35 24.42 -0.40
CA LYS A 257 -3.79 25.77 -0.07
C LYS A 257 -4.58 26.42 -1.22
N TYR A 258 -4.14 26.27 -2.48
CA TYR A 258 -4.86 26.78 -3.64
C TYR A 258 -6.16 26.00 -3.92
N GLU A 259 -6.20 24.71 -3.58
CA GLU A 259 -7.42 23.92 -3.62
C GLU A 259 -8.47 24.47 -2.64
N VAL A 260 -8.08 24.69 -1.39
CA VAL A 260 -8.96 25.30 -0.37
C VAL A 260 -9.39 26.70 -0.79
N LEU A 261 -8.47 27.55 -1.30
CA LEU A 261 -8.80 28.86 -1.82
C LEU A 261 -9.85 28.83 -2.94
N GLY A 262 -9.78 27.81 -3.81
CA GLY A 262 -10.76 27.60 -4.88
C GLY A 262 -12.14 27.17 -4.38
N GLN A 263 -12.25 26.64 -3.17
CA GLN A 263 -13.52 26.27 -2.55
C GLN A 263 -14.16 27.44 -1.80
N LEU A 264 -13.36 28.43 -1.37
CA LEU A 264 -13.88 29.56 -0.63
C LEU A 264 -14.75 30.46 -1.50
N ARG A 265 -15.80 31.01 -0.89
CA ARG A 265 -16.69 31.98 -1.51
C ARG A 265 -16.20 33.39 -1.27
N GLN A 266 -16.39 34.24 -2.25
CA GLN A 266 -15.97 35.63 -2.18
C GLN A 266 -17.00 36.58 -2.79
N SER A 267 -17.08 37.78 -2.24
CA SER A 267 -17.69 38.95 -2.87
C SER A 267 -16.59 39.80 -3.57
N GLU A 268 -16.93 41.00 -4.01
CA GLU A 268 -15.94 41.89 -4.64
C GLU A 268 -14.80 42.35 -3.69
N SER A 269 -15.07 42.42 -2.38
CA SER A 269 -14.12 42.97 -1.38
C SER A 269 -13.86 42.04 -0.19
N THR A 270 -14.64 40.98 -0.01
CA THR A 270 -14.56 40.09 1.16
C THR A 270 -14.55 38.63 0.74
N PHE A 271 -13.99 37.77 1.57
CA PHE A 271 -14.07 36.32 1.42
C PHE A 271 -14.65 35.68 2.67
N PHE A 272 -15.28 34.56 2.49
CA PHE A 272 -15.95 33.80 3.55
C PHE A 272 -15.24 32.48 3.76
N VAL A 273 -15.03 32.14 5.02
CA VAL A 273 -14.50 30.84 5.45
C VAL A 273 -15.49 30.25 6.44
N THR A 274 -16.10 29.13 6.07
CA THR A 274 -16.97 28.35 6.96
C THR A 274 -16.32 27.03 7.31
N GLY A 275 -16.67 26.48 8.45
CA GLY A 275 -16.12 25.19 8.86
C GLY A 275 -16.46 24.82 10.29
N TYR A 276 -16.03 23.62 10.69
CA TYR A 276 -16.29 23.08 12.01
C TYR A 276 -15.08 23.26 12.92
N LEU A 277 -15.34 23.71 14.15
CA LEU A 277 -14.32 23.98 15.17
C LEU A 277 -14.75 23.36 16.49
N PRO A 278 -13.85 22.70 17.25
CA PRO A 278 -14.16 22.23 18.59
C PRO A 278 -14.56 23.38 19.51
N LYS A 279 -15.73 23.27 20.18
CA LYS A 279 -16.32 24.33 21.03
C LYS A 279 -15.33 24.91 22.05
N LYS A 280 -14.43 24.08 22.59
CA LYS A 280 -13.40 24.52 23.57
C LYS A 280 -12.36 25.49 22.97
N GLN A 281 -12.22 25.54 21.64
CA GLN A 281 -11.19 26.33 20.96
C GLN A 281 -11.75 27.61 20.32
N VAL A 282 -13.07 27.79 20.30
CA VAL A 282 -13.75 28.93 19.68
C VAL A 282 -13.21 30.26 20.23
N SER A 283 -13.24 30.49 21.54
CA SER A 283 -12.80 31.74 22.14
C SER A 283 -11.30 32.03 21.97
N ALA A 284 -10.47 30.98 21.94
CA ALA A 284 -9.03 31.15 21.72
C ALA A 284 -8.73 31.52 20.24
N MET A 285 -9.48 30.95 19.32
CA MET A 285 -9.34 31.24 17.89
C MET A 285 -9.88 32.62 17.55
N GLU A 286 -11.06 32.96 18.03
CA GLU A 286 -11.65 34.28 17.87
C GLU A 286 -10.69 35.39 18.32
N LYS A 287 -10.18 35.30 19.54
CA LYS A 287 -9.22 36.27 20.08
C LYS A 287 -7.98 36.41 19.20
N ARG A 288 -7.40 35.27 18.78
CA ARG A 288 -6.15 35.27 18.00
C ARG A 288 -6.31 35.83 16.59
N LEU A 289 -7.46 35.58 15.96
CA LEU A 289 -7.73 36.07 14.61
C LEU A 289 -8.14 37.54 14.62
N THR A 290 -8.99 37.99 15.55
CA THR A 290 -9.44 39.38 15.68
C THR A 290 -8.32 40.34 16.12
N GLU A 291 -7.32 39.85 16.88
CA GLU A 291 -6.12 40.63 17.24
C GLU A 291 -5.21 40.94 16.03
N LYS A 292 -5.21 40.08 15.01
CA LYS A 292 -4.27 40.18 13.87
C LYS A 292 -4.90 40.65 12.58
N TYR A 293 -6.18 40.42 12.40
CA TYR A 293 -6.90 40.63 11.15
C TYR A 293 -8.20 41.36 11.37
N ASP A 294 -8.62 42.17 10.41
CA ASP A 294 -9.93 42.80 10.38
C ASP A 294 -10.95 41.78 9.83
N ILE A 295 -11.61 41.07 10.75
CA ILE A 295 -12.54 39.98 10.43
C ILE A 295 -13.80 40.08 11.32
N VAL A 296 -14.90 39.59 10.80
CA VAL A 296 -16.10 39.28 11.58
C VAL A 296 -16.08 37.78 11.86
N PHE A 297 -16.17 37.40 13.12
CA PHE A 297 -16.16 36.02 13.58
C PHE A 297 -17.50 35.68 14.19
N GLU A 298 -18.19 34.70 13.63
CA GLU A 298 -19.46 34.20 14.13
C GLU A 298 -19.32 32.72 14.46
N ALA A 299 -19.85 32.26 15.57
CA ALA A 299 -19.81 30.86 15.98
C ALA A 299 -21.19 30.42 16.47
N GLU A 300 -21.70 29.36 15.85
CA GLU A 300 -22.97 28.75 16.18
C GLU A 300 -22.78 27.29 16.57
N ASP A 301 -23.73 26.73 17.33
CA ASP A 301 -23.70 25.29 17.61
C ASP A 301 -24.08 24.54 16.33
N ALA A 302 -23.14 23.71 15.80
CA ALA A 302 -23.36 22.96 14.58
C ALA A 302 -24.60 22.06 14.71
N GLU A 303 -25.50 22.11 13.74
CA GLU A 303 -26.71 21.29 13.66
C GLU A 303 -26.59 20.27 12.50
N GLY A 304 -27.18 19.09 12.66
CA GLY A 304 -27.18 18.04 11.66
C GLY A 304 -26.56 16.72 12.11
N GLU A 305 -26.79 15.67 11.32
CA GLU A 305 -26.28 14.32 11.61
C GLU A 305 -24.83 14.11 11.16
N ASN A 306 -24.38 14.88 10.16
CA ASN A 306 -23.04 14.73 9.54
C ASN A 306 -21.98 15.69 10.10
N VAL A 307 -22.17 16.19 11.32
CA VAL A 307 -21.19 17.07 11.97
C VAL A 307 -19.93 16.27 12.31
N PRO A 308 -18.72 16.70 11.88
CA PRO A 308 -17.49 16.01 12.21
C PRO A 308 -17.22 16.02 13.72
N VAL A 309 -16.71 14.90 14.23
CA VAL A 309 -16.43 14.69 15.65
C VAL A 309 -14.95 14.50 15.88
N ALA A 310 -14.36 15.29 16.78
CA ALA A 310 -12.98 15.15 17.21
C ALA A 310 -12.91 14.32 18.50
N LEU A 311 -12.25 13.17 18.47
CA LEU A 311 -12.02 12.34 19.65
C LEU A 311 -10.93 12.95 20.53
N GLN A 312 -11.15 12.99 21.83
CA GLN A 312 -10.18 13.45 22.82
C GLN A 312 -9.98 12.40 23.91
N ASN A 313 -9.06 11.48 23.68
CA ASN A 313 -8.79 10.36 24.58
C ASN A 313 -7.43 10.47 25.27
N GLY A 314 -7.35 9.90 26.49
CA GLY A 314 -6.07 9.63 27.12
C GLY A 314 -5.27 8.55 26.36
N LYS A 315 -3.99 8.39 26.69
CA LYS A 315 -3.07 7.45 25.99
C LYS A 315 -3.59 6.02 25.86
N PHE A 316 -4.40 5.56 26.81
CA PHE A 316 -4.99 4.22 26.78
C PHE A 316 -6.18 4.16 25.81
N GLY A 317 -7.17 5.03 25.93
CA GLY A 317 -8.32 5.07 25.02
C GLY A 317 -7.91 5.37 23.58
N ALA A 318 -6.97 6.32 23.40
CA ALA A 318 -6.43 6.65 22.09
C ALA A 318 -5.79 5.44 21.35
N ALA A 319 -5.29 4.45 22.07
CA ALA A 319 -4.74 3.24 21.44
C ALA A 319 -5.82 2.43 20.68
N GLY A 320 -7.08 2.48 21.14
CA GLY A 320 -8.20 1.79 20.48
C GLY A 320 -8.94 2.60 19.43
N GLU A 321 -8.63 3.89 19.25
CA GLU A 321 -9.33 4.75 18.28
C GLU A 321 -9.26 4.20 16.84
N GLY A 322 -8.15 3.56 16.45
CA GLY A 322 -8.04 2.93 15.14
C GLY A 322 -9.02 1.76 14.94
N VAL A 323 -9.30 1.00 16.00
CA VAL A 323 -10.30 -0.07 15.98
C VAL A 323 -11.70 0.54 15.91
N LEU A 324 -11.97 1.58 16.69
CA LEU A 324 -13.26 2.30 16.65
C LEU A 324 -13.53 2.88 15.25
N ALA A 325 -12.54 3.54 14.66
CA ALA A 325 -12.65 4.14 13.32
C ALA A 325 -12.99 3.12 12.22
N ALA A 326 -12.55 1.87 12.36
CA ALA A 326 -12.89 0.79 11.44
C ALA A 326 -14.38 0.38 11.50
N PHE A 327 -15.07 0.63 12.62
CA PHE A 327 -16.51 0.37 12.78
C PHE A 327 -17.37 1.61 12.55
N GLY A 328 -16.79 2.80 12.68
CA GLY A 328 -17.45 4.10 12.58
C GLY A 328 -17.18 4.97 13.80
N LEU A 329 -17.05 6.27 13.57
CA LEU A 329 -16.92 7.24 14.66
C LEU A 329 -18.27 7.53 15.30
N PRO A 330 -18.32 7.86 16.61
CA PRO A 330 -19.57 8.25 17.26
C PRO A 330 -20.10 9.55 16.65
N GLY A 331 -21.42 9.68 16.54
CA GLY A 331 -22.08 10.88 16.08
C GLY A 331 -22.04 12.02 17.11
N LYS A 332 -22.52 13.20 16.68
CA LYS A 332 -22.63 14.35 17.56
C LYS A 332 -23.52 14.01 18.78
N GLY A 333 -23.01 14.26 19.96
CA GLY A 333 -23.73 14.01 21.22
C GLY A 333 -23.65 12.55 21.71
N GLU A 334 -23.12 11.63 20.94
CA GLU A 334 -22.88 10.28 21.42
C GLU A 334 -21.69 10.22 22.38
N ILE A 335 -21.63 9.15 23.16
CA ILE A 335 -20.50 8.90 24.07
C ILE A 335 -19.38 8.27 23.28
N ASP A 336 -18.17 8.75 23.49
CA ASP A 336 -16.98 8.09 22.96
C ASP A 336 -16.73 6.76 23.69
N PRO A 337 -16.91 5.60 23.02
CA PRO A 337 -16.71 4.29 23.61
C PRO A 337 -15.24 3.87 23.66
N SER A 338 -14.31 4.64 23.07
CA SER A 338 -12.90 4.26 22.83
C SER A 338 -12.23 3.66 24.07
N THR A 339 -12.37 4.28 25.24
CA THR A 339 -11.70 3.82 26.46
C THR A 339 -12.26 2.49 26.95
N ILE A 340 -13.59 2.33 26.95
CA ILE A 340 -14.27 1.11 27.42
C ILE A 340 -14.03 -0.02 26.42
N MET A 341 -14.17 0.28 25.13
CA MET A 341 -13.90 -0.66 24.06
C MET A 341 -12.44 -1.16 24.10
N THR A 342 -11.46 -0.26 24.29
CA THR A 342 -10.05 -0.63 24.43
C THR A 342 -9.83 -1.56 25.62
N ALA A 343 -10.47 -1.28 26.76
CA ALA A 343 -10.36 -2.11 27.94
C ALA A 343 -10.90 -3.53 27.69
N CYS A 344 -12.09 -3.64 27.09
CA CYS A 344 -12.68 -4.93 26.73
C CYS A 344 -11.84 -5.67 25.67
N TYR A 345 -11.36 -4.93 24.66
CA TYR A 345 -10.52 -5.50 23.60
C TYR A 345 -9.23 -6.10 24.16
N VAL A 346 -8.50 -5.34 24.97
CA VAL A 346 -7.25 -5.77 25.61
C VAL A 346 -7.49 -6.98 26.53
N PHE A 347 -8.56 -6.96 27.31
CA PHE A 347 -8.93 -8.05 28.22
C PHE A 347 -9.25 -9.32 27.45
N LEU A 348 -10.13 -9.26 26.45
CA LEU A 348 -10.55 -10.42 25.66
C LEU A 348 -9.41 -10.96 24.78
N PHE A 349 -8.61 -10.08 24.18
CA PHE A 349 -7.43 -10.48 23.40
C PHE A 349 -6.47 -11.31 24.26
N GLY A 350 -6.15 -10.82 25.46
CA GLY A 350 -5.29 -11.53 26.40
C GLY A 350 -5.85 -12.89 26.83
N LEU A 351 -7.15 -12.94 27.11
CA LEU A 351 -7.85 -14.17 27.48
C LEU A 351 -7.81 -15.22 26.35
N MET A 352 -7.99 -14.78 25.09
CA MET A 352 -8.01 -15.66 23.92
C MET A 352 -6.62 -16.22 23.61
N LEU A 353 -5.56 -15.39 23.66
CA LEU A 353 -4.19 -15.83 23.37
C LEU A 353 -3.56 -16.58 24.53
N SER A 354 -3.78 -16.14 25.75
CA SER A 354 -3.49 -16.76 27.06
C SER A 354 -2.17 -17.54 27.19
N ASP A 355 -1.08 -17.02 26.62
CA ASP A 355 0.28 -17.57 26.74
C ASP A 355 1.24 -16.50 27.26
N ALA A 356 1.87 -16.76 28.42
CA ALA A 356 2.70 -15.80 29.11
C ALA A 356 3.99 -15.46 28.35
N ALA A 357 4.58 -16.43 27.65
CA ALA A 357 5.83 -16.23 26.92
C ALA A 357 5.59 -15.39 25.66
N TYR A 358 4.56 -15.68 24.88
CA TYR A 358 4.17 -14.85 23.74
C TYR A 358 3.74 -13.46 24.20
N GLY A 359 2.96 -13.35 25.29
CA GLY A 359 2.56 -12.07 25.87
C GLY A 359 3.76 -11.19 26.25
N LEU A 360 4.77 -11.78 26.89
CA LEU A 360 6.00 -11.09 27.27
C LEU A 360 6.78 -10.60 26.05
N ILE A 361 6.91 -11.45 25.02
CA ILE A 361 7.61 -11.06 23.77
C ILE A 361 6.90 -9.90 23.09
N VAL A 362 5.57 -10.00 22.89
CA VAL A 362 4.79 -8.95 22.25
C VAL A 362 4.90 -7.63 23.05
N PHE A 363 4.74 -7.70 24.38
CA PHE A 363 4.90 -6.54 25.25
C PHE A 363 6.29 -5.91 25.13
N ALA A 364 7.36 -6.72 25.23
CA ALA A 364 8.73 -6.23 25.20
C ALA A 364 9.11 -5.64 23.83
N VAL A 365 8.71 -6.28 22.73
CA VAL A 365 8.95 -5.80 21.38
C VAL A 365 8.21 -4.49 21.14
N CYS A 366 6.91 -4.42 21.44
CA CYS A 366 6.11 -3.20 21.26
C CYS A 366 6.64 -2.06 22.14
N LEU A 367 6.99 -2.33 23.39
CA LEU A 367 7.59 -1.35 24.28
C LEU A 367 8.95 -0.87 23.75
N GLY A 368 9.82 -1.80 23.31
CA GLY A 368 11.11 -1.48 22.71
C GLY A 368 10.98 -0.59 21.47
N VAL A 369 10.02 -0.89 20.57
CA VAL A 369 9.73 -0.09 19.39
C VAL A 369 9.23 1.31 19.78
N LEU A 370 8.32 1.44 20.72
CA LEU A 370 7.80 2.73 21.19
C LEU A 370 8.89 3.61 21.83
N LEU A 371 9.84 2.99 22.56
CA LEU A 371 10.96 3.71 23.17
C LEU A 371 12.01 4.11 22.14
N LYS A 372 12.29 3.25 21.16
CA LYS A 372 13.31 3.49 20.12
C LYS A 372 12.83 4.50 19.06
N PHE A 373 11.54 4.50 18.72
CA PHE A 373 10.95 5.32 17.66
C PHE A 373 9.84 6.26 18.19
N PRO A 374 10.17 7.24 19.01
CA PRO A 374 9.16 8.15 19.61
C PRO A 374 8.46 9.06 18.58
N ARG A 375 9.05 9.23 17.38
CA ARG A 375 8.56 10.09 16.29
C ARG A 375 7.77 9.35 15.22
N MET A 376 7.41 8.10 15.50
CA MET A 376 6.58 7.29 14.62
C MET A 376 5.25 8.01 14.31
N GLU A 377 4.68 7.74 13.14
CA GLU A 377 3.36 8.22 12.76
C GLU A 377 2.32 7.91 13.85
N SER A 378 1.44 8.88 14.14
CA SER A 378 0.49 8.80 15.24
C SER A 378 -0.43 7.58 15.18
N GLY A 379 -0.89 7.20 13.99
CA GLY A 379 -1.72 6.00 13.77
C GLY A 379 -0.98 4.71 14.13
N MET A 380 0.25 4.56 13.64
CA MET A 380 1.11 3.43 13.94
C MET A 380 1.47 3.37 15.43
N GLN A 381 1.77 4.53 16.04
CA GLN A 381 2.06 4.62 17.48
C GLN A 381 0.89 4.15 18.35
N LYS A 382 -0.34 4.54 17.98
CA LYS A 382 -1.57 4.10 18.65
C LYS A 382 -1.73 2.59 18.53
N SER A 383 -1.56 2.03 17.34
CA SER A 383 -1.67 0.58 17.08
C SER A 383 -0.64 -0.23 17.87
N ILE A 384 0.65 0.16 17.83
CA ILE A 384 1.69 -0.55 18.58
C ILE A 384 1.45 -0.45 20.10
N ARG A 385 0.93 0.69 20.57
CA ARG A 385 0.53 0.86 21.99
C ARG A 385 -0.63 -0.07 22.37
N LEU A 386 -1.60 -0.27 21.47
CA LEU A 386 -2.68 -1.22 21.68
C LEU A 386 -2.12 -2.64 21.83
N PHE A 387 -1.25 -3.07 20.91
CA PHE A 387 -0.62 -4.41 20.99
C PHE A 387 0.30 -4.55 22.20
N MET A 388 0.94 -3.48 22.66
CA MET A 388 1.68 -3.49 23.94
C MET A 388 0.75 -3.83 25.11
N TYR A 389 -0.42 -3.18 25.18
CA TYR A 389 -1.41 -3.51 26.23
C TYR A 389 -1.98 -4.91 26.08
N CYS A 390 -2.25 -5.33 24.85
CA CYS A 390 -2.66 -6.72 24.55
C CYS A 390 -1.60 -7.73 25.00
N GLY A 391 -0.32 -7.46 24.75
CA GLY A 391 0.78 -8.31 25.21
C GLY A 391 0.84 -8.41 26.73
N LEU A 392 0.63 -7.30 27.43
CA LEU A 392 0.57 -7.30 28.90
C LEU A 392 -0.61 -8.12 29.43
N SER A 393 -1.80 -7.99 28.81
CA SER A 393 -2.98 -8.78 29.16
C SER A 393 -2.77 -10.27 28.87
N THR A 394 -2.14 -10.60 27.73
CA THR A 394 -1.78 -11.97 27.36
C THR A 394 -0.80 -12.60 28.36
N LEU A 395 0.20 -11.83 28.80
CA LEU A 395 1.12 -12.25 29.85
C LEU A 395 0.36 -12.56 31.14
N PHE A 396 -0.54 -11.67 31.56
CA PHE A 396 -1.36 -11.87 32.76
C PHE A 396 -2.19 -13.16 32.66
N TRP A 397 -2.95 -13.34 31.59
CA TRP A 397 -3.79 -14.53 31.40
C TRP A 397 -2.97 -15.80 31.20
N GLY A 398 -1.82 -15.73 30.53
CA GLY A 398 -0.90 -16.84 30.37
C GLY A 398 -0.34 -17.35 31.71
N VAL A 399 0.01 -16.44 32.63
CA VAL A 399 0.41 -16.78 33.99
C VAL A 399 -0.75 -17.41 34.76
N MET A 400 -1.97 -16.86 34.64
CA MET A 400 -3.17 -17.40 35.30
C MET A 400 -3.48 -18.84 34.84
N PHE A 401 -3.29 -19.14 33.57
CA PHE A 401 -3.58 -20.43 32.96
C PHE A 401 -2.37 -21.36 32.88
N GLY A 402 -1.16 -20.86 33.19
CA GLY A 402 0.07 -21.65 33.18
C GLY A 402 0.61 -21.99 31.78
N GLY A 403 0.25 -21.21 30.74
CA GLY A 403 0.75 -21.37 29.37
C GLY A 403 2.06 -20.63 29.15
N TYR A 404 3.11 -21.37 28.74
CA TYR A 404 4.43 -20.82 28.42
C TYR A 404 4.95 -21.48 27.15
N PHE A 405 4.68 -20.89 25.97
CA PHE A 405 4.82 -21.52 24.65
C PHE A 405 4.06 -22.88 24.59
N GLY A 406 2.80 -22.88 25.04
CA GLY A 406 2.04 -24.08 25.25
C GLY A 406 2.61 -24.89 26.42
N ASP A 407 3.03 -26.12 26.16
CA ASP A 407 3.64 -27.05 27.11
C ASP A 407 5.18 -27.18 26.98
N PHE A 408 5.81 -26.19 26.32
CA PHE A 408 7.24 -26.22 26.00
C PHE A 408 8.12 -26.49 27.25
N ILE A 409 7.80 -25.86 28.39
CA ILE A 409 8.59 -26.02 29.62
C ILE A 409 8.53 -27.47 30.11
N ASP A 410 7.36 -28.08 30.09
CA ASP A 410 7.16 -29.44 30.52
C ASP A 410 7.89 -30.43 29.62
N VAL A 411 7.77 -30.26 28.29
CA VAL A 411 8.44 -31.12 27.31
C VAL A 411 9.95 -30.96 27.38
N PHE A 412 10.43 -29.71 27.37
CA PHE A 412 11.85 -29.38 27.39
C PHE A 412 12.53 -29.93 28.67
N SER A 413 11.90 -29.72 29.83
CA SER A 413 12.45 -30.21 31.12
C SER A 413 12.50 -31.74 31.19
N LYS A 414 11.52 -32.43 30.64
CA LYS A 414 11.53 -33.92 30.54
C LYS A 414 12.63 -34.44 29.62
N VAL A 415 12.75 -33.85 28.42
CA VAL A 415 13.65 -34.37 27.37
C VAL A 415 15.10 -34.00 27.62
N TYR A 416 15.38 -32.73 27.96
CA TYR A 416 16.75 -32.20 28.04
C TYR A 416 17.31 -32.17 29.47
N LEU A 417 16.48 -31.87 30.48
CA LEU A 417 16.94 -31.76 31.85
C LEU A 417 16.74 -33.07 32.65
N HIS A 418 16.03 -34.05 32.08
CA HIS A 418 15.65 -35.30 32.72
C HIS A 418 15.00 -35.12 34.11
N ARG A 419 14.46 -33.95 34.38
CA ARG A 419 13.72 -33.58 35.58
C ARG A 419 12.41 -32.93 35.17
N PRO A 420 11.25 -33.56 35.39
CA PRO A 420 9.97 -32.98 35.04
C PRO A 420 9.72 -31.73 35.91
N VAL A 421 9.72 -30.57 35.28
CA VAL A 421 9.32 -29.29 35.90
C VAL A 421 7.97 -28.92 35.30
N THR A 422 6.92 -29.07 36.08
CA THR A 422 5.56 -28.65 35.67
C THR A 422 5.24 -27.31 36.33
N VAL A 423 4.89 -26.31 35.51
CA VAL A 423 4.41 -25.03 36.02
C VAL A 423 2.92 -25.16 36.34
N LYS A 424 2.58 -25.06 37.63
CA LYS A 424 1.17 -25.12 38.05
C LYS A 424 0.47 -23.82 37.67
N PRO A 425 -0.70 -23.89 37.01
CA PRO A 425 -1.51 -22.69 36.73
C PRO A 425 -1.96 -22.06 38.06
N VAL A 426 -2.09 -20.72 38.05
CA VAL A 426 -2.61 -20.02 39.22
C VAL A 426 -4.11 -20.23 39.36
N TRP A 427 -4.82 -20.38 38.23
CA TRP A 427 -6.27 -20.60 38.26
C TRP A 427 -6.64 -22.01 37.80
N PHE A 428 -6.60 -22.32 36.51
CA PHE A 428 -6.81 -23.64 35.94
C PHE A 428 -6.07 -23.77 34.59
N ALA A 429 -5.82 -25.00 34.16
CA ALA A 429 -5.19 -25.26 32.87
C ALA A 429 -6.24 -25.49 31.79
N PRO A 430 -6.36 -24.58 30.78
CA PRO A 430 -7.35 -24.72 29.71
C PRO A 430 -7.20 -26.01 28.89
N LEU A 431 -5.98 -26.52 28.75
CA LEU A 431 -5.69 -27.76 28.04
C LEU A 431 -6.32 -28.98 28.76
N ASN A 432 -6.39 -28.95 30.10
CA ASN A 432 -6.96 -30.04 30.90
C ASN A 432 -8.46 -29.84 31.13
N GLU A 433 -8.92 -28.58 31.20
CA GLU A 433 -10.31 -28.23 31.54
C GLU A 433 -10.91 -27.28 30.45
N PRO A 434 -11.00 -27.69 29.16
CA PRO A 434 -11.45 -26.83 28.08
C PRO A 434 -12.90 -26.36 28.25
N MET A 435 -13.75 -27.17 28.82
CA MET A 435 -15.15 -26.83 29.10
C MET A 435 -15.28 -25.67 30.09
N ARG A 436 -14.38 -25.62 31.07
CA ARG A 436 -14.33 -24.51 32.03
C ARG A 436 -13.95 -23.20 31.38
N LEU A 437 -12.95 -23.22 30.49
CA LEU A 437 -12.59 -22.04 29.71
C LEU A 437 -13.76 -21.55 28.85
N LEU A 438 -14.48 -22.45 28.19
CA LEU A 438 -15.65 -22.13 27.37
C LEU A 438 -16.73 -21.41 28.19
N VAL A 439 -17.05 -21.88 29.39
CA VAL A 439 -18.05 -21.25 30.25
C VAL A 439 -17.62 -19.85 30.70
N PHE A 440 -16.36 -19.67 31.09
CA PHE A 440 -15.86 -18.35 31.46
C PHE A 440 -15.80 -17.40 30.26
N SER A 441 -15.41 -17.85 29.07
CA SER A 441 -15.42 -17.06 27.84
C SER A 441 -16.84 -16.59 27.51
N MET A 442 -17.83 -17.46 27.63
CA MET A 442 -19.24 -17.13 27.46
C MET A 442 -19.70 -16.11 28.49
N LEU A 443 -19.32 -16.27 29.77
CA LEU A 443 -19.63 -15.31 30.83
C LEU A 443 -19.06 -13.92 30.55
N PHE A 444 -17.77 -13.85 30.15
CA PHE A 444 -17.14 -12.56 29.79
C PHE A 444 -17.78 -11.92 28.56
N GLY A 445 -18.18 -12.74 27.56
CA GLY A 445 -18.94 -12.26 26.41
C GLY A 445 -20.28 -11.65 26.78
N LEU A 446 -21.01 -12.30 27.70
CA LEU A 446 -22.27 -11.78 28.24
C LEU A 446 -22.06 -10.45 29.00
N ILE A 447 -21.04 -10.39 29.87
CA ILE A 447 -20.71 -9.15 30.58
C ILE A 447 -20.40 -8.02 29.60
N HIS A 448 -19.61 -8.30 28.56
CA HIS A 448 -19.29 -7.30 27.54
C HIS A 448 -20.53 -6.81 26.79
N MET A 449 -21.43 -7.72 26.42
CA MET A 449 -22.69 -7.40 25.73
C MET A 449 -23.61 -6.54 26.63
N PHE A 450 -23.75 -6.91 27.91
CA PHE A 450 -24.53 -6.10 28.86
C PHE A 450 -23.90 -4.74 29.15
N LEU A 451 -22.56 -4.64 29.12
CA LEU A 451 -21.88 -3.35 29.22
C LEU A 451 -22.22 -2.42 28.04
N GLY A 452 -22.23 -2.96 26.81
CA GLY A 452 -22.65 -2.21 25.63
C GLY A 452 -24.10 -1.74 25.71
N MET A 453 -25.01 -2.65 26.13
CA MET A 453 -26.40 -2.30 26.39
C MET A 453 -26.57 -1.24 27.47
N GLY A 454 -25.77 -1.31 28.54
CA GLY A 454 -25.76 -0.32 29.60
C GLY A 454 -25.33 1.07 29.12
N LEU A 455 -24.32 1.14 28.23
CA LEU A 455 -23.90 2.41 27.60
C LEU A 455 -25.00 2.99 26.72
N LYS A 456 -25.65 2.18 25.88
CA LYS A 456 -26.81 2.62 25.08
C LYS A 456 -27.95 3.12 25.98
N GLY A 457 -28.25 2.40 27.07
CA GLY A 457 -29.25 2.79 28.05
C GLY A 457 -28.92 4.11 28.70
N TYR A 458 -27.68 4.33 29.09
CA TYR A 458 -27.25 5.60 29.66
C TYR A 458 -27.43 6.78 28.68
N MET A 459 -27.08 6.60 27.40
CA MET A 459 -27.29 7.63 26.37
C MET A 459 -28.77 7.99 26.21
N LEU A 460 -29.63 7.00 26.07
CA LEU A 460 -31.06 7.20 25.88
C LEU A 460 -31.72 7.89 27.09
N LEU A 461 -31.33 7.56 28.34
CA LEU A 461 -31.79 8.20 29.55
C LEU A 461 -31.31 9.66 29.65
N ARG A 462 -30.05 9.93 29.31
CA ARG A 462 -29.48 11.26 29.24
C ARG A 462 -30.25 12.16 28.27
N ASP A 463 -30.61 11.61 27.11
CA ASP A 463 -31.30 12.32 26.05
C ASP A 463 -32.82 12.34 26.24
N ARG A 464 -33.30 11.84 27.41
CA ARG A 464 -34.73 11.77 27.81
C ARG A 464 -35.61 10.95 26.85
N LYS A 465 -35.04 10.03 26.10
CA LYS A 465 -35.74 9.11 25.18
C LYS A 465 -36.19 7.86 25.94
N TYR A 466 -37.15 8.03 26.85
CA TYR A 466 -37.58 6.95 27.75
C TYR A 466 -38.25 5.78 27.05
N LEU A 467 -38.94 6.04 25.95
CA LEU A 467 -39.63 4.99 25.18
C LEU A 467 -38.61 4.11 24.44
N ASP A 468 -37.64 4.74 23.80
CA ASP A 468 -36.53 4.02 23.12
C ASP A 468 -35.68 3.24 24.14
N PHE A 469 -35.45 3.83 25.34
CA PHE A 469 -34.77 3.11 26.43
C PHE A 469 -35.53 1.83 26.82
N PHE A 470 -36.85 1.91 26.94
CA PHE A 470 -37.65 0.73 27.28
C PHE A 470 -37.61 -0.32 26.17
N CYS A 471 -37.83 0.08 24.93
CA CYS A 471 -37.87 -0.84 23.79
C CYS A 471 -36.50 -1.47 23.45
N ASP A 472 -35.44 -0.64 23.39
CA ASP A 472 -34.14 -1.06 22.89
C ASP A 472 -33.22 -1.63 23.98
N VAL A 473 -33.48 -1.33 25.24
CA VAL A 473 -32.58 -1.76 26.33
C VAL A 473 -33.33 -2.67 27.31
N VAL A 474 -34.45 -2.23 27.88
CA VAL A 474 -35.13 -3.01 28.93
C VAL A 474 -35.70 -4.31 28.37
N LEU A 475 -36.39 -4.30 27.24
CA LEU A 475 -36.97 -5.50 26.65
C LEU A 475 -35.88 -6.51 26.24
N TRP A 476 -34.79 -6.04 25.67
CA TRP A 476 -33.63 -6.89 25.34
C TRP A 476 -32.95 -7.46 26.59
N PHE A 477 -32.82 -6.65 27.63
CA PHE A 477 -32.27 -7.10 28.91
C PHE A 477 -33.15 -8.19 29.53
N LEU A 478 -34.49 -8.00 29.54
CA LEU A 478 -35.43 -9.00 30.04
C LEU A 478 -35.36 -10.31 29.23
N LEU A 479 -35.33 -10.22 27.90
CA LEU A 479 -35.21 -11.38 27.04
C LEU A 479 -33.92 -12.17 27.33
N LEU A 480 -32.78 -11.50 27.29
CA LEU A 480 -31.48 -12.16 27.42
C LEU A 480 -31.27 -12.72 28.83
N MET A 481 -31.61 -11.94 29.85
CA MET A 481 -31.51 -12.41 31.25
C MET A 481 -32.48 -13.56 31.51
N GLY A 482 -33.70 -13.50 30.96
CA GLY A 482 -34.65 -14.59 31.04
C GLY A 482 -34.15 -15.89 30.39
N LEU A 483 -33.56 -15.79 29.17
CA LEU A 483 -32.94 -16.92 28.49
C LEU A 483 -31.75 -17.50 29.27
N ILE A 484 -30.91 -16.69 29.87
CA ILE A 484 -29.78 -17.11 30.71
C ILE A 484 -30.30 -17.92 31.90
N LEU A 485 -31.31 -17.40 32.60
CA LEU A 485 -31.89 -18.08 33.76
C LEU A 485 -32.54 -19.42 33.40
N ILE A 486 -33.06 -19.58 32.19
CA ILE A 486 -33.61 -20.84 31.67
C ILE A 486 -32.47 -21.78 31.24
N PHE A 487 -31.39 -21.23 30.68
CA PHE A 487 -30.27 -22.02 30.15
C PHE A 487 -29.40 -22.66 31.24
N ILE A 488 -29.14 -21.92 32.35
CA ILE A 488 -28.28 -22.41 33.45
C ILE A 488 -28.72 -23.78 34.03
N PRO A 489 -30.00 -24.05 34.33
CA PRO A 489 -30.42 -25.34 34.85
C PRO A 489 -30.61 -26.42 33.80
N SER A 490 -30.39 -26.12 32.51
CA SER A 490 -30.60 -27.09 31.41
C SER A 490 -29.57 -28.23 31.46
N SER A 491 -29.95 -29.39 30.93
CA SER A 491 -29.06 -30.52 30.75
C SER A 491 -27.88 -30.20 29.83
N MET A 492 -28.08 -29.33 28.88
CA MET A 492 -27.06 -28.85 27.96
C MET A 492 -26.00 -28.02 28.67
N PHE A 493 -26.38 -27.08 29.53
CA PHE A 493 -25.43 -26.29 30.32
C PHE A 493 -24.64 -27.17 31.29
N ARG A 494 -25.30 -28.12 31.96
CA ARG A 494 -24.62 -29.08 32.87
C ARG A 494 -23.61 -29.95 32.11
N SER A 495 -23.94 -30.42 30.94
CA SER A 495 -23.02 -31.19 30.09
C SER A 495 -21.79 -30.39 29.67
N ILE A 496 -21.98 -29.10 29.37
CA ILE A 496 -20.89 -28.20 28.94
C ILE A 496 -20.08 -27.71 30.16
N SER A 497 -20.73 -27.24 31.20
CA SER A 497 -20.07 -26.61 32.36
C SER A 497 -19.48 -27.58 33.35
N GLN A 498 -19.97 -28.81 33.36
CA GLN A 498 -19.71 -29.84 34.42
C GLN A 498 -20.01 -29.31 35.85
N MET A 499 -20.86 -28.28 35.93
CA MET A 499 -21.28 -27.64 37.18
C MET A 499 -22.76 -27.89 37.41
N ASP A 500 -23.10 -28.34 38.58
CA ASP A 500 -24.50 -28.49 39.03
C ASP A 500 -24.97 -27.22 39.72
N LEU A 501 -25.37 -26.23 38.91
CA LEU A 501 -26.00 -25.00 39.41
C LEU A 501 -27.51 -25.21 39.49
N ASN A 502 -27.99 -25.60 40.68
CA ASN A 502 -29.40 -25.81 40.94
C ASN A 502 -30.06 -24.47 41.30
N LEU A 503 -30.76 -23.83 40.33
CA LEU A 503 -31.60 -22.67 40.60
C LEU A 503 -32.94 -23.15 41.18
N SER A 504 -33.51 -22.34 42.11
CA SER A 504 -34.82 -22.62 42.65
C SER A 504 -35.89 -22.62 41.56
N PRO A 505 -36.95 -23.42 41.65
CA PRO A 505 -38.03 -23.45 40.67
C PRO A 505 -38.67 -22.08 40.44
N ALA A 506 -38.73 -21.25 41.50
CA ALA A 506 -39.23 -19.90 41.41
C ALA A 506 -38.40 -19.00 40.48
N VAL A 507 -37.05 -19.09 40.55
CA VAL A 507 -36.15 -18.28 39.69
C VAL A 507 -36.30 -18.71 38.22
N ILE A 508 -36.44 -20.02 37.95
CA ILE A 508 -36.69 -20.51 36.60
C ILE A 508 -38.01 -19.99 36.05
N GLN A 509 -39.06 -19.95 36.89
CA GLN A 509 -40.36 -19.44 36.49
C GLN A 509 -40.31 -17.94 36.17
N VAL A 510 -39.59 -17.16 36.99
CA VAL A 510 -39.34 -15.73 36.75
C VAL A 510 -38.58 -15.56 35.43
N GLY A 511 -37.53 -16.37 35.18
CA GLY A 511 -36.79 -16.35 33.91
C GLY A 511 -37.67 -16.61 32.68
N LYS A 512 -38.61 -17.54 32.76
CA LYS A 512 -39.59 -17.80 31.68
C LYS A 512 -40.48 -16.57 31.40
N TRP A 513 -41.01 -15.94 32.46
CA TRP A 513 -41.83 -14.75 32.30
C TRP A 513 -41.01 -13.59 31.73
N MET A 514 -39.80 -13.36 32.21
CA MET A 514 -38.90 -12.33 31.66
C MET A 514 -38.64 -12.54 30.17
N ALA A 515 -38.31 -13.77 29.76
CA ALA A 515 -38.06 -14.10 28.36
C ALA A 515 -39.31 -13.89 27.49
N ILE A 516 -40.50 -14.32 27.97
CA ILE A 516 -41.76 -14.13 27.22
C ILE A 516 -42.12 -12.65 27.09
N ILE A 517 -42.07 -11.88 28.19
CA ILE A 517 -42.33 -10.44 28.17
C ILE A 517 -41.37 -9.71 27.28
N GLY A 518 -40.06 -10.03 27.36
CA GLY A 518 -39.05 -9.45 26.48
C GLY A 518 -39.28 -9.78 25.01
N ALA A 519 -39.55 -11.05 24.67
CA ALA A 519 -39.79 -11.47 23.28
C ALA A 519 -41.04 -10.83 22.68
N VAL A 520 -42.18 -10.87 23.42
CA VAL A 520 -43.44 -10.25 23.00
C VAL A 520 -43.29 -8.73 22.88
N GLY A 521 -42.66 -8.11 23.88
CA GLY A 521 -42.40 -6.67 23.84
C GLY A 521 -41.57 -6.25 22.65
N ILE A 522 -40.49 -6.94 22.34
CA ILE A 522 -39.66 -6.66 21.15
C ILE A 522 -40.47 -6.80 19.86
N LEU A 523 -41.28 -7.86 19.75
CA LEU A 523 -42.09 -8.13 18.55
C LEU A 523 -43.09 -7.01 18.26
N PHE A 524 -43.69 -6.39 19.30
CA PHE A 524 -44.75 -5.40 19.13
C PHE A 524 -44.28 -3.95 19.26
N MET A 525 -43.15 -3.69 19.90
CA MET A 525 -42.69 -2.33 20.23
C MET A 525 -41.34 -1.95 19.60
N SER A 526 -40.59 -2.90 19.05
CA SER A 526 -39.35 -2.63 18.33
C SER A 526 -39.66 -2.55 16.83
N GLY A 527 -40.00 -1.36 16.35
CA GLY A 527 -40.28 -1.09 14.96
C GLY A 527 -39.74 0.24 14.52
#